data_6ea8ccede1fa3d3062c75d2b65b6bf0e
#
_entry.id   6ea8ccede1fa3d3062c75d2b65b6bf0e
#
_cell.length_a   1.000
_cell.length_b   1.000
_cell.length_c   1.000
_cell.angle_alpha   90.00
_cell.angle_beta   90.00
_cell.angle_gamma   90.00
#
_symmetry.space_group_name_H-M   'P 1'
#
loop_
_entity.id
_entity.type
_entity.pdbx_description
1 polymer ?
#
loop_
_entity_poly.entity_id
_entity_poly.type
_entity_poly.pdbx_seq_one_letter_code
_entity_poly.pdbx_strand_id
1 'polypeptide(L)'
;MSAATALAAAAAGKKVLLVSTDPAHNLGHLFDRKIGSKPVKVAAGLDALELDPIESVELHMEEVRTALHQLMPVGQHKEIDKHMTLSRDAPGMQEAAILEKIAEVVELGSKDYDLVVFDTAPSGHTARLMVLPEMMSAWTEGLLKRREKADKFAEVVRDLSRDSSMEDKLFGDPADKEKAKESKIRQILLRRKNKFATLRDKLADSDMTSFIIVLAAERLPVLETIELHEQLERGGISVDGLVVNKRAPKNSGEFLLERATQEDAHLATLSKALPSIPRQDLFLIAQDVVGLAALEAFSKSL
;
A
#
# COMPACT_ATOMS: atom_id res chain seq x y z
N MET A 1 17.28 -5.44 -2.84
CA MET A 1 16.64 -6.77 -2.93
C MET A 1 15.52 -6.74 -3.97
N SER A 2 14.43 -6.05 -3.74
CA SER A 2 13.23 -6.03 -4.60
C SER A 2 13.55 -5.76 -6.09
N ALA A 3 14.42 -4.80 -6.38
CA ALA A 3 14.84 -4.51 -7.76
C ALA A 3 15.61 -5.67 -8.43
N ALA A 4 16.47 -6.36 -7.68
CA ALA A 4 17.19 -7.51 -8.20
C ALA A 4 16.28 -8.72 -8.43
N THR A 5 15.33 -8.95 -7.52
CA THR A 5 14.28 -9.98 -7.68
C THR A 5 13.41 -9.70 -8.91
N ALA A 6 12.97 -8.45 -9.09
CA ALA A 6 12.18 -8.02 -10.24
C ALA A 6 12.96 -8.23 -11.56
N LEU A 7 14.25 -7.90 -11.56
CA LEU A 7 15.12 -8.06 -12.71
C LEU A 7 15.36 -9.55 -13.04
N ALA A 8 15.57 -10.41 -12.03
CA ALA A 8 15.68 -11.85 -12.22
C ALA A 8 14.42 -12.45 -12.84
N ALA A 9 13.24 -12.06 -12.35
CA ALA A 9 11.96 -12.50 -12.89
C ALA A 9 11.76 -12.02 -14.36
N ALA A 10 12.16 -10.79 -14.67
CA ALA A 10 12.11 -10.25 -16.03
C ALA A 10 13.08 -10.99 -16.97
N ALA A 11 14.29 -11.32 -16.51
CA ALA A 11 15.26 -12.13 -17.25
C ALA A 11 14.74 -13.57 -17.50
N ALA A 12 13.88 -14.09 -16.61
CA ALA A 12 13.19 -15.37 -16.81
C ALA A 12 11.97 -15.26 -17.76
N GLY A 13 11.77 -14.12 -18.42
CA GLY A 13 10.74 -13.93 -19.45
C GLY A 13 9.39 -13.44 -18.93
N LYS A 14 9.28 -13.06 -17.66
CA LYS A 14 8.06 -12.47 -17.10
C LYS A 14 7.98 -10.96 -17.40
N LYS A 15 6.78 -10.45 -17.59
CA LYS A 15 6.52 -9.01 -17.61
C LYS A 15 6.31 -8.52 -16.18
N VAL A 16 7.25 -7.73 -15.67
CA VAL A 16 7.33 -7.37 -14.25
C VAL A 16 7.11 -5.88 -14.04
N LEU A 17 6.34 -5.53 -13.01
CA LEU A 17 6.22 -4.17 -12.49
C LEU A 17 6.89 -4.10 -11.11
N LEU A 18 7.92 -3.25 -10.99
CA LEU A 18 8.55 -2.92 -9.70
C LEU A 18 7.94 -1.63 -9.15
N VAL A 19 7.48 -1.66 -7.92
CA VAL A 19 6.79 -0.54 -7.27
C VAL A 19 7.51 -0.20 -5.97
N SER A 20 8.02 1.02 -5.84
CA SER A 20 8.50 1.53 -4.56
C SER A 20 7.42 2.32 -3.84
N THR A 21 7.24 2.03 -2.56
CA THR A 21 6.42 2.83 -1.63
C THR A 21 7.27 3.62 -0.64
N ASP A 22 8.60 3.57 -0.81
CA ASP A 22 9.55 4.31 0.02
C ASP A 22 9.63 5.78 -0.45
N PRO A 23 9.36 6.76 0.42
CA PRO A 23 9.44 8.18 0.06
C PRO A 23 10.85 8.66 -0.31
N ALA A 24 11.89 7.86 -0.08
CA ALA A 24 13.27 8.23 -0.42
C ALA A 24 13.61 8.11 -1.92
N HIS A 25 12.66 7.75 -2.79
CA HIS A 25 12.85 7.65 -4.25
C HIS A 25 14.09 6.86 -4.70
N ASN A 26 14.28 5.69 -4.07
CA ASN A 26 15.49 4.89 -4.22
C ASN A 26 15.64 4.24 -5.61
N LEU A 27 14.53 3.96 -6.31
CA LEU A 27 14.60 3.30 -7.63
C LEU A 27 15.19 4.24 -8.69
N GLY A 28 14.84 5.53 -8.64
CA GLY A 28 15.42 6.52 -9.56
C GLY A 28 16.93 6.57 -9.49
N HIS A 29 17.51 6.55 -8.27
CA HIS A 29 18.95 6.49 -8.06
C HIS A 29 19.56 5.14 -8.47
N LEU A 30 18.84 4.05 -8.19
CA LEU A 30 19.31 2.71 -8.47
C LEU A 30 19.43 2.43 -9.98
N PHE A 31 18.49 2.93 -10.79
CA PHE A 31 18.45 2.75 -12.24
C PHE A 31 19.06 3.92 -13.02
N ASP A 32 19.60 4.94 -12.32
CA ASP A 32 20.10 6.19 -12.92
C ASP A 32 19.11 6.80 -13.93
N ARG A 33 17.85 6.91 -13.49
CA ARG A 33 16.75 7.31 -14.34
C ARG A 33 15.64 7.98 -13.54
N LYS A 34 14.97 8.97 -14.10
CA LYS A 34 13.81 9.56 -13.46
C LYS A 34 12.64 8.60 -13.51
N ILE A 35 12.18 8.17 -12.33
CA ILE A 35 11.01 7.34 -12.13
C ILE A 35 9.99 8.15 -11.33
N GLY A 36 8.73 8.04 -11.63
CA GLY A 36 7.63 8.72 -10.95
C GLY A 36 6.43 7.80 -10.77
N SER A 37 5.26 8.38 -10.55
CA SER A 37 4.00 7.66 -10.24
C SER A 37 3.40 6.86 -11.41
N LYS A 38 4.01 6.92 -12.61
CA LYS A 38 3.60 6.13 -13.78
C LYS A 38 4.68 5.11 -14.13
N PRO A 39 4.29 3.91 -14.64
CA PRO A 39 5.25 2.91 -15.07
C PRO A 39 6.22 3.44 -16.13
N VAL A 40 7.51 3.27 -15.90
CA VAL A 40 8.59 3.63 -16.81
C VAL A 40 9.43 2.37 -17.07
N LYS A 41 9.71 2.08 -18.33
CA LYS A 41 10.54 0.94 -18.71
C LYS A 41 11.99 1.15 -18.23
N VAL A 42 12.50 0.27 -17.38
CA VAL A 42 13.86 0.33 -16.81
C VAL A 42 14.79 -0.75 -17.39
N ALA A 43 14.22 -1.90 -17.78
CA ALA A 43 14.94 -2.96 -18.47
C ALA A 43 14.01 -3.74 -19.43
N ALA A 44 14.51 -4.72 -20.14
CA ALA A 44 13.68 -5.61 -20.94
C ALA A 44 12.74 -6.41 -20.01
N GLY A 45 11.43 -6.35 -20.25
CA GLY A 45 10.43 -7.03 -19.43
C GLY A 45 10.19 -6.41 -18.05
N LEU A 46 10.86 -5.29 -17.70
CA LEU A 46 10.75 -4.64 -16.40
C LEU A 46 10.36 -3.17 -16.54
N ASP A 47 9.21 -2.83 -15.97
CA ASP A 47 8.78 -1.47 -15.74
C ASP A 47 8.89 -1.15 -14.23
N ALA A 48 9.13 0.13 -13.89
CA ALA A 48 9.21 0.59 -12.51
C ALA A 48 8.39 1.86 -12.29
N LEU A 49 7.86 2.03 -11.07
CA LEU A 49 7.23 3.27 -10.61
C LEU A 49 7.54 3.52 -9.13
N GLU A 50 7.48 4.78 -8.73
CA GLU A 50 7.61 5.22 -7.33
C GLU A 50 6.33 5.92 -6.89
N LEU A 51 5.79 5.53 -5.74
CA LEU A 51 4.64 6.17 -5.13
C LEU A 51 5.13 7.28 -4.19
N ASP A 52 4.91 8.53 -4.59
CA ASP A 52 5.17 9.68 -3.73
C ASP A 52 3.98 9.90 -2.78
N PRO A 53 4.19 9.88 -1.45
CA PRO A 53 3.13 10.13 -0.48
C PRO A 53 2.50 11.50 -0.63
N ILE A 54 3.28 12.54 -0.94
CA ILE A 54 2.80 13.91 -1.08
C ILE A 54 1.94 14.05 -2.32
N GLU A 55 2.44 13.57 -3.48
CA GLU A 55 1.67 13.53 -4.73
C GLU A 55 0.39 12.72 -4.57
N SER A 56 0.47 11.59 -3.88
CA SER A 56 -0.69 10.73 -3.62
C SER A 56 -1.77 11.42 -2.80
N VAL A 57 -1.38 12.17 -1.75
CA VAL A 57 -2.31 13.00 -0.96
C VAL A 57 -2.92 14.09 -1.81
N GLU A 58 -2.14 14.80 -2.61
CA GLU A 58 -2.65 15.88 -3.47
C GLU A 58 -3.69 15.39 -4.46
N LEU A 59 -3.40 14.29 -5.15
CA LEU A 59 -4.34 13.66 -6.09
C LEU A 59 -5.61 13.19 -5.38
N HIS A 60 -5.47 12.53 -4.23
CA HIS A 60 -6.61 12.08 -3.42
C HIS A 60 -7.50 13.24 -2.99
N MET A 61 -6.90 14.32 -2.49
CA MET A 61 -7.61 15.52 -2.04
C MET A 61 -8.33 16.21 -3.19
N GLU A 62 -7.71 16.29 -4.38
CA GLU A 62 -8.33 16.86 -5.58
C GLU A 62 -9.54 16.06 -6.05
N GLU A 63 -9.46 14.72 -6.04
CA GLU A 63 -10.60 13.85 -6.36
C GLU A 63 -11.75 14.05 -5.37
N VAL A 64 -11.46 14.09 -4.07
CA VAL A 64 -12.48 14.32 -3.02
C VAL A 64 -13.08 15.71 -3.17
N ARG A 65 -12.27 16.74 -3.39
CA ARG A 65 -12.73 18.12 -3.60
C ARG A 65 -13.66 18.20 -4.80
N THR A 66 -13.26 17.63 -5.92
CA THR A 66 -14.06 17.61 -7.15
C THR A 66 -15.40 16.91 -6.93
N ALA A 67 -15.38 15.77 -6.26
CA ALA A 67 -16.61 15.05 -5.93
C ALA A 67 -17.54 15.87 -5.01
N LEU A 68 -16.99 16.54 -3.98
CA LEU A 68 -17.76 17.37 -3.07
C LEU A 68 -18.32 18.63 -3.78
N HIS A 69 -17.56 19.29 -4.64
CA HIS A 69 -18.03 20.43 -5.43
C HIS A 69 -19.19 20.04 -6.38
N GLN A 70 -19.17 18.82 -6.94
CA GLN A 70 -20.28 18.32 -7.76
C GLN A 70 -21.55 18.00 -6.94
N LEU A 71 -21.39 17.67 -5.68
CA LEU A 71 -22.47 17.24 -4.80
C LEU A 71 -23.09 18.38 -3.99
N MET A 72 -22.32 19.45 -3.73
CA MET A 72 -22.72 20.54 -2.83
C MET A 72 -23.01 21.84 -3.59
N PRO A 73 -23.92 22.71 -3.08
CA PRO A 73 -24.20 24.00 -3.69
C PRO A 73 -22.96 24.89 -3.77
N VAL A 74 -22.85 25.71 -4.80
CA VAL A 74 -21.72 26.63 -5.07
C VAL A 74 -21.41 27.52 -3.84
N GLY A 75 -22.43 27.93 -3.06
CA GLY A 75 -22.24 28.73 -1.86
C GLY A 75 -21.46 28.06 -0.72
N GLN A 76 -21.34 26.71 -0.75
CA GLN A 76 -20.60 25.93 0.26
C GLN A 76 -19.19 25.54 -0.21
N HIS A 77 -18.81 25.82 -1.46
CA HIS A 77 -17.51 25.41 -2.01
C HIS A 77 -16.34 26.01 -1.23
N LYS A 78 -16.42 27.28 -0.78
CA LYS A 78 -15.36 27.89 0.03
C LYS A 78 -15.14 27.21 1.38
N GLU A 79 -16.20 26.71 1.99
CA GLU A 79 -16.12 26.00 3.27
C GLU A 79 -15.53 24.59 3.06
N ILE A 80 -15.92 23.93 1.97
CA ILE A 80 -15.31 22.66 1.56
C ILE A 80 -13.81 22.83 1.37
N ASP A 81 -13.37 23.83 0.58
CA ASP A 81 -11.95 24.06 0.30
C ASP A 81 -11.17 24.33 1.58
N LYS A 82 -11.74 25.08 2.53
CA LYS A 82 -11.13 25.32 3.85
C LYS A 82 -10.97 24.01 4.65
N HIS A 83 -12.02 23.19 4.70
CA HIS A 83 -11.96 21.90 5.39
C HIS A 83 -10.98 20.93 4.72
N MET A 84 -10.92 20.90 3.39
CA MET A 84 -9.96 20.10 2.64
C MET A 84 -8.52 20.50 2.98
N THR A 85 -8.21 21.79 3.02
CA THR A 85 -6.87 22.27 3.40
C THR A 85 -6.47 21.80 4.80
N LEU A 86 -7.39 21.85 5.78
CA LEU A 86 -7.14 21.36 7.14
C LEU A 86 -6.99 19.83 7.22
N SER A 87 -7.69 19.10 6.35
CA SER A 87 -7.62 17.63 6.32
C SER A 87 -6.36 17.09 5.65
N ARG A 88 -5.67 17.90 4.84
CA ARG A 88 -4.46 17.52 4.13
C ARG A 88 -3.36 16.98 5.06
N ASP A 89 -3.17 17.68 6.19
CA ASP A 89 -2.14 17.37 7.17
C ASP A 89 -2.65 16.50 8.33
N ALA A 90 -3.86 15.94 8.19
CA ALA A 90 -4.45 15.10 9.22
C ALA A 90 -3.67 13.78 9.35
N PRO A 91 -3.44 13.29 10.58
CA PRO A 91 -2.82 11.99 10.80
C PRO A 91 -3.56 10.87 10.07
N GLY A 92 -2.84 10.02 9.37
CA GLY A 92 -3.40 8.91 8.60
C GLY A 92 -3.80 9.25 7.15
N MET A 93 -3.75 10.51 6.74
CA MET A 93 -4.10 10.92 5.38
C MET A 93 -3.09 10.38 4.35
N GLN A 94 -1.80 10.44 4.66
CA GLN A 94 -0.75 9.92 3.78
C GLN A 94 -0.88 8.41 3.60
N GLU A 95 -1.09 7.69 4.70
CA GLU A 95 -1.28 6.24 4.68
C GLU A 95 -2.51 5.84 3.86
N ALA A 96 -3.62 6.56 4.03
CA ALA A 96 -4.84 6.30 3.27
C ALA A 96 -4.66 6.55 1.77
N ALA A 97 -3.97 7.64 1.39
CA ALA A 97 -3.70 7.98 0.00
C ALA A 97 -2.76 6.97 -0.66
N ILE A 98 -1.67 6.57 0.04
CA ILE A 98 -0.76 5.52 -0.45
C ILE A 98 -1.50 4.19 -0.61
N LEU A 99 -2.33 3.80 0.37
CA LEU A 99 -3.10 2.57 0.29
C LEU A 99 -4.04 2.56 -0.93
N GLU A 100 -4.66 3.68 -1.25
CA GLU A 100 -5.49 3.82 -2.43
C GLU A 100 -4.69 3.63 -3.72
N LYS A 101 -3.47 4.20 -3.77
CA LYS A 101 -2.54 4.00 -4.89
C LYS A 101 -2.02 2.58 -5.00
N ILE A 102 -1.69 1.92 -3.89
CA ILE A 102 -1.33 0.50 -3.88
C ILE A 102 -2.47 -0.34 -4.46
N ALA A 103 -3.72 -0.09 -4.06
CA ALA A 103 -4.86 -0.80 -4.60
C ALA A 103 -5.04 -0.60 -6.12
N GLU A 104 -4.78 0.61 -6.64
CA GLU A 104 -4.78 0.90 -8.08
C GLU A 104 -3.67 0.14 -8.81
N VAL A 105 -2.47 0.14 -8.27
CA VAL A 105 -1.32 -0.56 -8.84
C VAL A 105 -1.53 -2.08 -8.83
N VAL A 106 -2.10 -2.65 -7.76
CA VAL A 106 -2.45 -4.07 -7.70
C VAL A 106 -3.52 -4.43 -8.73
N GLU A 107 -4.48 -3.55 -8.97
CA GLU A 107 -5.49 -3.75 -10.03
C GLU A 107 -4.88 -3.66 -11.42
N LEU A 108 -4.03 -2.67 -11.69
CA LEU A 108 -3.28 -2.52 -12.93
C LEU A 108 -2.35 -3.72 -13.16
N GLY A 109 -1.60 -4.09 -12.13
CA GLY A 109 -0.65 -5.20 -12.16
C GLY A 109 -1.31 -6.52 -12.55
N SER A 110 -2.46 -6.80 -11.97
CA SER A 110 -3.22 -8.04 -12.28
C SER A 110 -3.72 -8.13 -13.73
N LYS A 111 -3.77 -7.02 -14.46
CA LYS A 111 -4.24 -6.98 -15.86
C LYS A 111 -3.11 -7.01 -16.88
N ASP A 112 -2.02 -6.30 -16.57
CA ASP A 112 -1.02 -5.93 -17.56
C ASP A 112 0.35 -6.57 -17.32
N TYR A 113 0.58 -7.23 -16.16
CA TYR A 113 1.86 -7.81 -15.76
C TYR A 113 1.68 -9.23 -15.23
N ASP A 114 2.74 -10.04 -15.38
CA ASP A 114 2.80 -11.40 -14.83
C ASP A 114 3.18 -11.40 -13.34
N LEU A 115 3.90 -10.35 -12.90
CA LEU A 115 4.38 -10.19 -11.53
C LEU A 115 4.45 -8.71 -11.15
N VAL A 116 4.00 -8.36 -9.95
CA VAL A 116 4.23 -7.06 -9.32
C VAL A 116 5.11 -7.26 -8.08
N VAL A 117 6.23 -6.56 -8.02
CA VAL A 117 7.15 -6.59 -6.87
C VAL A 117 7.06 -5.26 -6.15
N PHE A 118 6.63 -5.28 -4.89
CA PHE A 118 6.61 -4.09 -4.04
C PHE A 118 7.90 -3.97 -3.24
N ASP A 119 8.57 -2.83 -3.35
CA ASP A 119 9.67 -2.40 -2.49
C ASP A 119 9.08 -1.49 -1.41
N THR A 120 8.98 -2.02 -0.20
CA THR A 120 8.25 -1.34 0.88
C THR A 120 9.19 -0.56 1.79
N ALA A 121 8.69 0.53 2.37
CA ALA A 121 9.37 1.27 3.42
C ALA A 121 9.65 0.38 4.66
N PRO A 122 10.58 0.77 5.57
CA PRO A 122 10.94 -0.05 6.74
C PRO A 122 9.77 -0.46 7.63
N SER A 123 9.93 -1.58 8.31
CA SER A 123 8.97 -2.46 8.99
C SER A 123 7.71 -1.84 9.62
N GLY A 124 7.82 -0.77 10.39
CA GLY A 124 6.68 -0.19 11.12
C GLY A 124 5.60 0.43 10.23
N HIS A 125 5.99 1.07 9.11
CA HIS A 125 5.05 1.62 8.14
C HIS A 125 4.38 0.52 7.30
N THR A 126 5.14 -0.48 6.91
CA THR A 126 4.65 -1.58 6.06
C THR A 126 3.61 -2.42 6.79
N ALA A 127 3.86 -2.84 8.02
CA ALA A 127 2.87 -3.59 8.82
C ALA A 127 1.56 -2.80 8.96
N ARG A 128 1.65 -1.50 9.21
CA ARG A 128 0.49 -0.61 9.33
C ARG A 128 -0.28 -0.51 8.02
N LEU A 129 0.42 -0.35 6.89
CA LEU A 129 -0.20 -0.32 5.56
C LEU A 129 -0.90 -1.63 5.22
N MET A 130 -0.36 -2.78 5.63
CA MET A 130 -0.96 -4.09 5.34
C MET A 130 -2.25 -4.35 6.15
N VAL A 131 -2.37 -3.82 7.37
CA VAL A 131 -3.58 -3.94 8.21
C VAL A 131 -4.62 -2.85 7.90
N LEU A 132 -4.21 -1.73 7.29
CA LEU A 132 -5.11 -0.61 6.94
C LEU A 132 -6.30 -0.99 6.05
N PRO A 133 -6.20 -1.88 5.05
CA PRO A 133 -7.34 -2.23 4.20
C PRO A 133 -8.54 -2.75 5.00
N GLU A 134 -8.29 -3.56 6.04
CA GLU A 134 -9.34 -4.06 6.92
C GLU A 134 -9.99 -2.93 7.73
N MET A 135 -9.17 -2.08 8.34
CA MET A 135 -9.65 -0.91 9.11
C MET A 135 -10.45 0.05 8.24
N MET A 136 -9.97 0.37 7.04
CA MET A 136 -10.65 1.27 6.09
C MET A 136 -11.95 0.67 5.57
N SER A 137 -11.99 -0.62 5.34
CA SER A 137 -13.22 -1.33 4.96
C SER A 137 -14.26 -1.26 6.08
N ALA A 138 -13.88 -1.57 7.32
CA ALA A 138 -14.75 -1.49 8.50
C ALA A 138 -15.24 -0.05 8.77
N TRP A 139 -14.37 0.94 8.63
CA TRP A 139 -14.73 2.35 8.79
C TRP A 139 -15.73 2.81 7.72
N THR A 140 -15.48 2.47 6.46
CA THR A 140 -16.39 2.80 5.34
C THR A 140 -17.75 2.13 5.52
N GLU A 141 -17.79 0.89 6.00
CA GLU A 141 -19.04 0.20 6.33
C GLU A 141 -19.79 0.88 7.49
N GLY A 142 -19.06 1.34 8.50
CA GLY A 142 -19.63 2.13 9.59
C GLY A 142 -20.27 3.44 9.11
N LEU A 143 -19.64 4.12 8.15
CA LEU A 143 -20.20 5.32 7.52
C LEU A 143 -21.47 5.01 6.72
N LEU A 144 -21.46 3.94 5.93
CA LEU A 144 -22.62 3.49 5.16
C LEU A 144 -23.81 3.17 6.08
N LYS A 145 -23.58 2.40 7.16
CA LYS A 145 -24.63 2.05 8.14
C LYS A 145 -25.20 3.27 8.87
N ARG A 146 -24.35 4.25 9.22
CA ARG A 146 -24.82 5.51 9.84
C ARG A 146 -25.70 6.30 8.87
N ARG A 147 -25.30 6.35 7.62
CA ARG A 147 -26.05 7.05 6.58
C ARG A 147 -27.40 6.38 6.31
N GLU A 148 -27.44 5.05 6.16
CA GLU A 148 -28.69 4.30 6.00
C GLU A 148 -29.68 4.54 7.16
N LYS A 149 -29.18 4.69 8.38
CA LYS A 149 -30.02 5.07 9.53
C LYS A 149 -30.57 6.49 9.42
N ALA A 150 -29.73 7.43 8.98
CA ALA A 150 -30.14 8.82 8.78
C ALA A 150 -31.19 8.93 7.66
N ASP A 151 -30.99 8.21 6.55
CA ASP A 151 -31.91 8.18 5.41
C ASP A 151 -33.29 7.61 5.82
N LYS A 152 -33.31 6.49 6.58
CA LYS A 152 -34.55 5.90 7.12
C LYS A 152 -35.26 6.87 8.10
N PHE A 153 -34.50 7.58 8.94
CA PHE A 153 -35.07 8.56 9.85
C PHE A 153 -35.67 9.73 9.09
N ALA A 154 -34.99 10.25 8.07
CA ALA A 154 -35.49 11.33 7.21
C ALA A 154 -36.75 10.90 6.43
N GLU A 155 -36.86 9.64 6.01
CA GLU A 155 -38.06 9.08 5.37
C GLU A 155 -39.24 9.02 6.34
N VAL A 156 -39.05 8.54 7.56
CA VAL A 156 -40.07 8.51 8.60
C VAL A 156 -40.54 9.92 8.97
N VAL A 157 -39.63 10.89 9.12
CA VAL A 157 -39.98 12.28 9.39
C VAL A 157 -40.79 12.89 8.24
N ARG A 158 -40.44 12.57 7.00
CA ARG A 158 -41.13 13.04 5.79
C ARG A 158 -42.55 12.45 5.67
N ASP A 159 -42.71 11.18 6.00
CA ASP A 159 -44.04 10.52 6.02
C ASP A 159 -44.94 11.10 7.11
N LEU A 160 -44.37 11.50 8.26
CA LEU A 160 -45.11 12.18 9.34
C LEU A 160 -45.48 13.63 8.99
N SER A 161 -44.71 14.29 8.08
CA SER A 161 -44.98 15.69 7.69
C SER A 161 -45.80 15.82 6.39
N ARG A 162 -46.26 14.74 5.80
CA ARG A 162 -47.02 14.71 4.52
C ARG A 162 -48.47 15.15 4.59
N ASP A 163 -48.91 15.70 5.71
CA ASP A 163 -50.30 16.12 5.92
C ASP A 163 -50.61 17.60 5.55
N SER A 164 -49.76 18.30 4.78
CA SER A 164 -50.12 19.62 4.22
C SER A 164 -49.28 20.02 3.02
N SER A 165 -49.94 20.14 1.90
CA SER A 165 -49.90 21.13 0.83
C SER A 165 -49.65 20.58 -0.60
N MET A 166 -50.62 20.91 -1.47
CA MET A 166 -50.74 20.60 -2.90
C MET A 166 -49.93 21.52 -3.84
N GLU A 167 -48.93 22.27 -3.33
CA GLU A 167 -48.24 23.31 -4.12
C GLU A 167 -46.89 22.91 -4.76
N ASP A 168 -46.33 21.72 -4.47
CA ASP A 168 -44.95 21.37 -4.87
C ASP A 168 -44.81 20.64 -6.23
N LYS A 169 -45.85 20.59 -7.05
CA LYS A 169 -45.81 19.84 -8.33
C LYS A 169 -45.27 20.59 -9.53
N LEU A 170 -44.85 21.86 -9.42
CA LEU A 170 -44.45 22.67 -10.57
C LEU A 170 -42.96 23.00 -10.67
N PHE A 171 -42.16 22.76 -9.65
CA PHE A 171 -40.69 23.00 -9.68
C PHE A 171 -39.94 21.77 -9.19
N GLY A 172 -39.71 20.81 -10.05
CA GLY A 172 -38.89 19.59 -9.86
C GLY A 172 -38.46 19.36 -8.39
N ASP A 173 -39.03 18.36 -7.76
CA ASP A 173 -38.97 18.07 -6.31
C ASP A 173 -37.53 18.22 -5.77
N PRO A 174 -37.23 19.13 -4.85
CA PRO A 174 -35.93 19.23 -4.17
C PRO A 174 -35.47 17.91 -3.59
N ALA A 175 -36.39 17.02 -3.21
CA ALA A 175 -36.14 15.68 -2.71
C ALA A 175 -35.51 14.75 -3.75
N ASP A 176 -35.78 14.91 -5.03
CA ASP A 176 -35.17 14.07 -6.08
C ASP A 176 -33.71 14.44 -6.34
N LYS A 177 -33.37 15.72 -6.24
CA LYS A 177 -31.97 16.18 -6.33
C LYS A 177 -31.16 15.73 -5.10
N GLU A 178 -31.77 15.71 -3.94
CA GLU A 178 -31.12 15.24 -2.70
C GLU A 178 -30.90 13.72 -2.72
N LYS A 179 -31.89 12.95 -3.15
CA LYS A 179 -31.77 11.50 -3.37
C LYS A 179 -30.69 11.15 -4.41
N ALA A 180 -30.58 11.93 -5.49
CA ALA A 180 -29.55 11.72 -6.52
C ALA A 180 -28.14 11.99 -5.95
N LYS A 181 -27.96 13.00 -5.10
CA LYS A 181 -26.71 13.28 -4.38
C LYS A 181 -26.37 12.17 -3.39
N GLU A 182 -27.34 11.73 -2.62
CA GLU A 182 -27.20 10.63 -1.66
C GLU A 182 -26.78 9.33 -2.35
N SER A 183 -27.38 9.02 -3.48
CA SER A 183 -27.01 7.86 -4.31
C SER A 183 -25.56 7.95 -4.77
N LYS A 184 -25.07 9.11 -5.23
CA LYS A 184 -23.69 9.31 -5.67
C LYS A 184 -22.68 9.13 -4.53
N ILE A 185 -22.94 9.71 -3.35
CA ILE A 185 -22.05 9.54 -2.19
C ILE A 185 -22.00 8.07 -1.78
N ARG A 186 -23.15 7.39 -1.74
CA ARG A 186 -23.20 5.95 -1.45
C ARG A 186 -22.39 5.13 -2.45
N GLN A 187 -22.48 5.44 -3.75
CA GLN A 187 -21.68 4.78 -4.78
C GLN A 187 -20.17 4.99 -4.58
N ILE A 188 -19.72 6.21 -4.22
CA ILE A 188 -18.32 6.51 -3.94
C ILE A 188 -17.83 5.68 -2.75
N LEU A 189 -18.60 5.64 -1.65
CA LEU A 189 -18.24 4.87 -0.45
C LEU A 189 -18.22 3.36 -0.73
N LEU A 190 -19.18 2.84 -1.48
CA LEU A 190 -19.23 1.42 -1.89
C LEU A 190 -18.04 1.06 -2.78
N ARG A 191 -17.70 1.91 -3.75
CA ARG A 191 -16.54 1.70 -4.61
C ARG A 191 -15.25 1.62 -3.80
N ARG A 192 -15.05 2.53 -2.83
CA ARG A 192 -13.88 2.52 -1.93
C ARG A 192 -13.86 1.27 -1.05
N LYS A 193 -15.00 0.93 -0.42
CA LYS A 193 -15.11 -0.31 0.36
C LYS A 193 -14.68 -1.52 -0.45
N ASN A 194 -15.24 -1.67 -1.66
CA ASN A 194 -14.92 -2.80 -2.54
C ASN A 194 -13.44 -2.80 -2.95
N LYS A 195 -12.85 -1.63 -3.24
CA LYS A 195 -11.43 -1.50 -3.59
C LYS A 195 -10.53 -2.01 -2.46
N PHE A 196 -10.78 -1.58 -1.22
CA PHE A 196 -10.00 -2.02 -0.06
C PHE A 196 -10.27 -3.48 0.31
N ALA A 197 -11.51 -3.96 0.20
CA ALA A 197 -11.82 -5.36 0.40
C ALA A 197 -11.08 -6.26 -0.61
N THR A 198 -11.10 -5.89 -1.88
CA THR A 198 -10.37 -6.62 -2.94
C THR A 198 -8.85 -6.61 -2.69
N LEU A 199 -8.29 -5.49 -2.25
CA LEU A 199 -6.86 -5.41 -1.89
C LEU A 199 -6.54 -6.35 -0.73
N ARG A 200 -7.33 -6.30 0.35
CA ARG A 200 -7.17 -7.19 1.50
C ARG A 200 -7.22 -8.66 1.10
N ASP A 201 -8.24 -9.03 0.32
CA ASP A 201 -8.44 -10.42 -0.10
C ASP A 201 -7.25 -10.91 -0.95
N LYS A 202 -6.69 -10.06 -1.83
CA LYS A 202 -5.49 -10.39 -2.60
C LYS A 202 -4.23 -10.50 -1.74
N LEU A 203 -4.07 -9.64 -0.73
CA LEU A 203 -2.92 -9.68 0.18
C LEU A 203 -2.95 -10.91 1.10
N ALA A 204 -4.14 -11.37 1.47
CA ALA A 204 -4.34 -12.56 2.30
C ALA A 204 -4.33 -13.88 1.49
N ASP A 205 -4.39 -13.81 0.17
CA ASP A 205 -4.38 -14.98 -0.71
C ASP A 205 -2.93 -15.42 -0.97
N SER A 206 -2.51 -16.53 -0.36
CA SER A 206 -1.17 -17.10 -0.50
C SER A 206 -0.84 -17.60 -1.91
N ASP A 207 -1.84 -17.85 -2.76
CA ASP A 207 -1.62 -18.22 -4.16
C ASP A 207 -1.33 -16.99 -5.04
N MET A 208 -1.73 -15.79 -4.57
CA MET A 208 -1.58 -14.54 -5.28
C MET A 208 -0.46 -13.64 -4.73
N THR A 209 -0.19 -13.70 -3.42
CA THR A 209 0.74 -12.82 -2.74
C THR A 209 1.75 -13.61 -1.92
N SER A 210 3.02 -13.29 -2.12
CA SER A 210 4.14 -13.80 -1.32
C SER A 210 4.79 -12.66 -0.55
N PHE A 211 4.89 -12.77 0.77
CA PHE A 211 5.53 -11.76 1.60
C PHE A 211 6.89 -12.26 2.08
N ILE A 212 7.94 -11.51 1.72
CA ILE A 212 9.33 -11.82 2.08
C ILE A 212 9.86 -10.72 2.99
N ILE A 213 10.32 -11.10 4.20
CA ILE A 213 10.95 -10.14 5.11
C ILE A 213 12.46 -10.12 4.85
N VAL A 214 13.00 -8.92 4.59
CA VAL A 214 14.43 -8.69 4.42
C VAL A 214 14.97 -8.02 5.68
N LEU A 215 16.00 -8.62 6.30
CA LEU A 215 16.58 -8.11 7.53
C LEU A 215 18.12 -8.20 7.53
N ALA A 216 18.75 -7.44 8.42
CA ALA A 216 20.16 -7.64 8.80
C ALA A 216 20.24 -8.57 10.01
N ALA A 217 21.32 -9.35 10.14
CA ALA A 217 21.55 -10.26 11.27
C ALA A 217 21.99 -9.52 12.53
N GLU A 218 21.20 -8.52 12.95
CA GLU A 218 21.44 -7.70 14.13
C GLU A 218 20.30 -7.86 15.15
N ARG A 219 20.57 -7.51 16.40
CA ARG A 219 19.64 -7.72 17.50
C ARG A 219 18.26 -7.06 17.24
N LEU A 220 18.27 -5.76 16.89
CA LEU A 220 17.01 -5.03 16.69
C LEU A 220 16.26 -5.52 15.45
N PRO A 221 16.86 -5.62 14.25
CA PRO A 221 16.17 -6.18 13.07
C PRO A 221 15.58 -7.57 13.28
N VAL A 222 16.25 -8.44 14.05
CA VAL A 222 15.72 -9.77 14.40
C VAL A 222 14.46 -9.67 15.26
N LEU A 223 14.47 -8.83 16.30
CA LEU A 223 13.30 -8.64 17.16
C LEU A 223 12.15 -7.97 16.41
N GLU A 224 12.43 -6.96 15.60
CA GLU A 224 11.45 -6.30 14.72
C GLU A 224 10.85 -7.28 13.70
N THR A 225 11.66 -8.20 13.16
CA THR A 225 11.16 -9.23 12.24
C THR A 225 10.18 -10.18 12.92
N ILE A 226 10.45 -10.59 14.14
CA ILE A 226 9.55 -11.47 14.92
C ILE A 226 8.23 -10.75 15.18
N GLU A 227 8.29 -9.49 15.62
CA GLU A 227 7.10 -8.67 15.86
C GLU A 227 6.31 -8.41 14.59
N LEU A 228 6.99 -8.07 13.47
CA LEU A 228 6.36 -7.88 12.16
C LEU A 228 5.64 -9.14 11.69
N HIS A 229 6.27 -10.30 11.82
CA HIS A 229 5.65 -11.58 11.49
C HIS A 229 4.36 -11.80 12.27
N GLU A 230 4.36 -11.58 13.59
CA GLU A 230 3.16 -11.70 14.42
C GLU A 230 2.05 -10.72 14.01
N GLN A 231 2.42 -9.50 13.59
CA GLN A 231 1.47 -8.51 13.12
C GLN A 231 0.84 -8.91 11.78
N LEU A 232 1.63 -9.44 10.85
CA LEU A 232 1.16 -9.92 9.55
C LEU A 232 0.24 -11.14 9.70
N GLU A 233 0.61 -12.12 10.53
CA GLU A 233 -0.24 -13.28 10.83
C GLU A 233 -1.60 -12.86 11.43
N ARG A 234 -1.60 -11.90 12.37
CA ARG A 234 -2.86 -11.34 12.90
C ARG A 234 -3.71 -10.66 11.84
N GLY A 235 -3.09 -10.10 10.80
CA GLY A 235 -3.75 -9.53 9.63
C GLY A 235 -4.14 -10.57 8.56
N GLY A 236 -3.90 -11.87 8.79
CA GLY A 236 -4.18 -12.93 7.84
C GLY A 236 -3.22 -12.99 6.65
N ILE A 237 -2.03 -12.36 6.78
CA ILE A 237 -1.00 -12.34 5.73
C ILE A 237 0.11 -13.33 6.10
N SER A 238 0.35 -14.31 5.22
CA SER A 238 1.44 -15.27 5.40
C SER A 238 2.80 -14.69 5.01
N VAL A 239 3.84 -15.08 5.75
CA VAL A 239 5.23 -14.78 5.42
C VAL A 239 5.86 -16.03 4.84
N ASP A 240 6.27 -15.96 3.58
CA ASP A 240 6.77 -17.12 2.83
C ASP A 240 8.28 -17.30 2.91
N GLY A 241 9.01 -16.29 3.37
CA GLY A 241 10.46 -16.37 3.49
C GLY A 241 11.11 -15.21 4.20
N LEU A 242 12.33 -15.47 4.66
CA LEU A 242 13.22 -14.50 5.27
C LEU A 242 14.50 -14.40 4.43
N VAL A 243 14.95 -13.18 4.15
CA VAL A 243 16.23 -12.93 3.53
C VAL A 243 17.12 -12.15 4.49
N VAL A 244 18.17 -12.81 4.98
CA VAL A 244 19.17 -12.16 5.83
C VAL A 244 20.25 -11.55 4.95
N ASN A 245 20.19 -10.23 4.79
CA ASN A 245 21.06 -9.49 3.90
C ASN A 245 22.34 -9.02 4.59
N LYS A 246 23.39 -8.78 3.82
CA LYS A 246 24.69 -8.24 4.29
C LYS A 246 25.35 -9.08 5.39
N ARG A 247 25.26 -10.41 5.31
CA ARG A 247 25.94 -11.33 6.22
C ARG A 247 27.46 -11.16 6.15
N ALA A 248 28.12 -11.14 7.29
CA ALA A 248 29.58 -11.07 7.34
C ALA A 248 30.22 -12.37 6.82
N PRO A 249 31.13 -12.31 5.84
CA PRO A 249 31.85 -13.48 5.36
C PRO A 249 32.91 -13.93 6.39
N LYS A 250 32.86 -15.23 6.80
CA LYS A 250 33.73 -15.78 7.86
C LYS A 250 35.22 -15.82 7.49
N ASN A 251 35.56 -15.83 6.20
CA ASN A 251 36.93 -16.01 5.70
C ASN A 251 37.62 -14.69 5.32
N SER A 252 37.19 -13.56 5.83
CA SER A 252 37.66 -12.24 5.41
C SER A 252 38.31 -11.41 6.55
N GLY A 253 38.96 -12.10 7.49
CA GLY A 253 39.67 -11.49 8.61
C GLY A 253 38.95 -11.61 9.95
N GLU A 254 39.71 -11.35 11.03
CA GLU A 254 39.27 -11.58 12.42
C GLU A 254 38.03 -10.74 12.77
N PHE A 255 37.99 -9.48 12.39
CA PHE A 255 36.85 -8.58 12.61
C PHE A 255 35.54 -9.13 12.03
N LEU A 256 35.58 -9.61 10.77
CA LEU A 256 34.40 -10.19 10.12
C LEU A 256 34.02 -11.55 10.69
N LEU A 257 34.99 -12.30 11.20
CA LEU A 257 34.72 -13.56 11.89
C LEU A 257 33.99 -13.34 13.23
N GLU A 258 34.43 -12.35 14.02
CA GLU A 258 33.73 -11.96 15.26
C GLU A 258 32.32 -11.47 14.94
N ARG A 259 32.16 -10.62 13.92
CA ARG A 259 30.86 -10.14 13.47
C ARG A 259 29.96 -11.31 13.05
N ALA A 260 30.45 -12.24 12.25
CA ALA A 260 29.68 -13.43 11.82
C ALA A 260 29.23 -14.29 13.03
N THR A 261 30.08 -14.43 14.05
CA THR A 261 29.75 -15.17 15.27
C THR A 261 28.61 -14.49 16.03
N GLN A 262 28.64 -13.17 16.14
CA GLN A 262 27.57 -12.40 16.76
C GLN A 262 26.26 -12.50 15.98
N GLU A 263 26.34 -12.40 14.64
CA GLU A 263 25.20 -12.59 13.73
C GLU A 263 24.56 -13.97 13.89
N ASP A 264 25.39 -15.04 13.98
CA ASP A 264 24.90 -16.40 14.18
C ASP A 264 24.11 -16.54 15.50
N ALA A 265 24.51 -15.85 16.56
CA ALA A 265 23.77 -15.85 17.83
C ALA A 265 22.38 -15.18 17.69
N HIS A 266 22.30 -14.07 16.96
CA HIS A 266 21.02 -13.40 16.68
C HIS A 266 20.12 -14.26 15.78
N LEU A 267 20.69 -14.90 14.78
CA LEU A 267 19.95 -15.80 13.87
C LEU A 267 19.48 -17.09 14.57
N ALA A 268 20.18 -17.57 15.60
CA ALA A 268 19.69 -18.65 16.44
C ALA A 268 18.38 -18.25 17.17
N THR A 269 18.29 -17.00 17.64
CA THR A 269 17.05 -16.45 18.21
C THR A 269 15.92 -16.41 17.19
N LEU A 270 16.20 -15.92 15.98
CA LEU A 270 15.24 -15.87 14.89
C LEU A 270 14.72 -17.26 14.51
N SER A 271 15.64 -18.23 14.32
CA SER A 271 15.28 -19.62 13.97
C SER A 271 14.47 -20.34 15.05
N LYS A 272 14.68 -19.98 16.32
CA LYS A 272 13.87 -20.50 17.43
C LYS A 272 12.45 -19.92 17.44
N ALA A 273 12.32 -18.65 17.10
CA ALA A 273 11.01 -17.96 17.05
C ALA A 273 10.20 -18.34 15.80
N LEU A 274 10.87 -18.47 14.65
CA LEU A 274 10.26 -18.70 13.32
C LEU A 274 10.86 -19.95 12.65
N PRO A 275 10.66 -21.15 13.22
CA PRO A 275 11.34 -22.37 12.76
C PRO A 275 10.81 -22.90 11.41
N SER A 276 9.59 -22.55 11.06
CA SER A 276 8.91 -23.05 9.82
C SER A 276 9.15 -22.18 8.59
N ILE A 277 9.67 -20.96 8.78
CA ILE A 277 9.84 -20.03 7.64
C ILE A 277 11.20 -20.27 6.99
N PRO A 278 11.24 -20.54 5.67
CA PRO A 278 12.48 -20.70 4.94
C PRO A 278 13.32 -19.43 4.99
N ARG A 279 14.64 -19.58 5.12
CA ARG A 279 15.59 -18.48 5.23
C ARG A 279 16.70 -18.61 4.19
N GLN A 280 17.01 -17.51 3.53
CA GLN A 280 18.17 -17.34 2.65
C GLN A 280 19.13 -16.31 3.24
N ASP A 281 20.41 -16.64 3.30
CA ASP A 281 21.47 -15.75 3.76
C ASP A 281 22.23 -15.18 2.56
N LEU A 282 22.36 -13.85 2.46
CA LEU A 282 23.12 -13.15 1.42
C LEU A 282 24.31 -12.45 2.06
N PHE A 283 25.51 -12.75 1.55
CA PHE A 283 26.74 -12.18 2.10
C PHE A 283 26.97 -10.74 1.63
N LEU A 284 27.67 -10.00 2.47
CA LEU A 284 28.14 -8.65 2.15
C LEU A 284 29.09 -8.75 0.93
N ILE A 285 28.81 -7.92 -0.06
CA ILE A 285 29.66 -7.74 -1.24
C ILE A 285 30.49 -6.46 -1.11
N ALA A 286 31.69 -6.48 -1.70
CA ALA A 286 32.66 -5.39 -1.55
C ALA A 286 32.28 -4.10 -2.32
N GLN A 287 31.36 -4.18 -3.27
CA GLN A 287 30.97 -3.07 -4.13
C GLN A 287 29.51 -2.69 -3.91
N ASP A 288 29.19 -1.42 -4.10
CA ASP A 288 27.80 -0.98 -4.10
C ASP A 288 27.06 -1.50 -5.33
N VAL A 289 25.80 -1.93 -5.12
CA VAL A 289 24.93 -2.38 -6.19
C VAL A 289 24.19 -1.17 -6.76
N VAL A 290 24.82 -0.49 -7.71
CA VAL A 290 24.26 0.69 -8.39
C VAL A 290 24.34 0.50 -9.90
N GLY A 291 23.26 0.82 -10.59
CA GLY A 291 23.13 0.68 -12.03
C GLY A 291 22.75 -0.76 -12.47
N LEU A 292 22.27 -0.86 -13.71
CA LEU A 292 21.68 -2.09 -14.24
C LEU A 292 22.65 -3.28 -14.24
N ALA A 293 23.92 -3.07 -14.62
CA ALA A 293 24.91 -4.14 -14.69
C ALA A 293 25.23 -4.75 -13.30
N ALA A 294 25.36 -3.91 -12.26
CA ALA A 294 25.58 -4.39 -10.90
C ALA A 294 24.34 -5.12 -10.35
N LEU A 295 23.14 -4.65 -10.67
CA LEU A 295 21.88 -5.31 -10.32
C LEU A 295 21.75 -6.67 -11.02
N GLU A 296 22.10 -6.79 -12.31
CA GLU A 296 22.11 -8.04 -13.06
C GLU A 296 23.10 -9.06 -12.46
N ALA A 297 24.29 -8.59 -12.05
CA ALA A 297 25.26 -9.44 -11.38
C ALA A 297 24.73 -9.93 -10.03
N PHE A 298 24.13 -9.04 -9.24
CA PHE A 298 23.57 -9.37 -7.93
C PHE A 298 22.32 -10.27 -8.04
N SER A 299 21.47 -10.07 -9.04
CA SER A 299 20.27 -10.89 -9.24
C SER A 299 20.58 -12.38 -9.47
N LYS A 300 21.79 -12.71 -9.93
CA LYS A 300 22.24 -14.11 -10.11
C LYS A 300 22.62 -14.80 -8.79
N SER A 301 22.74 -14.04 -7.70
CA SER A 301 23.00 -14.56 -6.35
C SER A 301 21.74 -14.81 -5.54
N LEU A 302 20.59 -14.41 -6.07
CA LEU A 302 19.27 -14.68 -5.50
C LEU A 302 18.73 -16.03 -5.96
#